data_f2d2f85c418f671bf36f26c3d26c4b39
#
_entry.id   f2d2f85c418f671bf36f26c3d26c4b39
#
_cell.length_a   1.000
_cell.length_b   1.000
_cell.length_c   1.000
_cell.angle_alpha   90.00
_cell.angle_beta   90.00
_cell.angle_gamma   90.00
#
_symmetry.space_group_name_H-M   'P 1'
#
loop_
_entity.id
_entity.type
_entity.pdbx_description
1 polymer ?
#
loop_
_entity_poly.entity_id
_entity_poly.type
_entity_poly.pdbx_seq_one_letter_code
_entity_poly.pdbx_strand_id
1 'polypeptide(L)'
;MSAAPQDAILIEVLPNHRFDEAALAAFLHGRLPGVEHGLVVRQFQGGQSNPTYHLHAGDRAYVLRKQPSGPLLPGAHAIDREFHIQSALAGKGIPLARMHLLCMEDSPIGQPFYVMDHVEGRIFADRLLPGVEPTDRRRIYLAMVEVLAKIHNVDVGATGLATFGKRGGYVARQISRWQRAYEATKVDDNADMEEVIRWLLAHIPAQEQEAIAHGDFRIGNLIIHPSRPEIAAVLDWELATIGHPLADLAYTCMAYHLSSQTRRGFSDVDVATLGIPAEHELVRHYAALRGLDGIPDWDYFVIFSIFRLAAILVGVYRRALDGNAADARAKEANDIFRQLSAQARMMIQAVGKSPVGGVSAV
;
A
#
# COMPACT_ATOMS: atom_id res chain seq x y z
N MET A 1 -18.79 -17.65 -3.81
CA MET A 1 -19.65 -16.77 -2.98
C MET A 1 -18.83 -15.52 -2.71
N SER A 2 -19.19 -14.40 -3.33
CA SER A 2 -18.50 -13.11 -3.21
C SER A 2 -18.77 -12.54 -1.81
N ALA A 3 -17.72 -12.26 -1.06
CA ALA A 3 -17.85 -11.58 0.23
C ALA A 3 -18.35 -10.15 -0.03
N ALA A 4 -19.40 -9.75 0.69
CA ALA A 4 -19.88 -8.37 0.70
C ALA A 4 -18.76 -7.40 1.12
N PRO A 5 -18.83 -6.09 0.78
CA PRO A 5 -17.89 -5.11 1.28
C PRO A 5 -17.85 -5.24 2.80
N GLN A 6 -16.66 -5.49 3.33
CA GLN A 6 -16.49 -5.58 4.77
C GLN A 6 -16.26 -4.16 5.29
N ASP A 7 -17.25 -3.66 6.02
CA ASP A 7 -16.96 -2.60 6.99
C ASP A 7 -15.81 -3.08 7.88
N ALA A 8 -14.92 -2.16 8.25
CA ALA A 8 -13.80 -2.52 9.12
C ALA A 8 -14.35 -3.17 10.41
N ILE A 9 -14.07 -4.46 10.60
CA ILE A 9 -14.62 -5.20 11.72
C ILE A 9 -13.98 -4.71 13.01
N LEU A 10 -14.80 -4.22 13.94
CA LEU A 10 -14.37 -3.85 15.28
C LEU A 10 -14.55 -5.03 16.23
N ILE A 11 -13.50 -5.31 16.99
CA ILE A 11 -13.46 -6.36 18.00
C ILE A 11 -13.08 -5.77 19.36
N GLU A 12 -13.27 -6.55 20.43
CA GLU A 12 -12.66 -6.25 21.73
C GLU A 12 -11.13 -6.20 21.60
N VAL A 13 -10.49 -5.34 22.39
CA VAL A 13 -9.03 -5.25 22.39
C VAL A 13 -8.41 -6.59 22.78
N LEU A 14 -7.59 -7.14 21.90
CA LEU A 14 -6.93 -8.43 22.13
C LEU A 14 -6.05 -8.38 23.38
N PRO A 15 -5.95 -9.46 24.17
CA PRO A 15 -5.23 -9.46 25.44
C PRO A 15 -3.79 -8.93 25.38
N ASN A 16 -3.06 -9.29 24.32
CA ASN A 16 -1.68 -8.85 24.06
C ASN A 16 -1.55 -7.41 23.51
N HIS A 17 -2.67 -6.77 23.19
CA HIS A 17 -2.74 -5.41 22.68
C HIS A 17 -3.38 -4.42 23.66
N ARG A 18 -3.77 -4.89 24.85
CA ARG A 18 -4.37 -4.06 25.90
C ARG A 18 -3.39 -3.04 26.43
N PHE A 19 -3.93 -1.94 26.88
CA PHE A 19 -3.23 -0.85 27.56
C PHE A 19 -4.16 -0.18 28.56
N ASP A 20 -3.68 0.75 29.35
CA ASP A 20 -4.48 1.51 30.30
C ASP A 20 -5.37 2.53 29.58
N GLU A 21 -6.64 2.18 29.38
CA GLU A 21 -7.62 3.05 28.71
C GLU A 21 -7.98 4.27 29.55
N ALA A 22 -7.91 4.18 30.90
CA ALA A 22 -8.15 5.33 31.76
C ALA A 22 -7.01 6.36 31.67
N ALA A 23 -5.77 5.88 31.66
CA ALA A 23 -4.61 6.75 31.41
C ALA A 23 -4.67 7.42 30.03
N LEU A 24 -5.09 6.68 28.98
CA LEU A 24 -5.31 7.26 27.65
C LEU A 24 -6.41 8.33 27.69
N ALA A 25 -7.56 8.05 28.31
CA ALA A 25 -8.65 9.02 28.40
C ALA A 25 -8.22 10.30 29.12
N ALA A 26 -7.51 10.17 30.24
CA ALA A 26 -6.96 11.31 30.98
C ALA A 26 -5.97 12.12 30.13
N PHE A 27 -5.11 11.46 29.37
CA PHE A 27 -4.16 12.12 28.47
C PHE A 27 -4.86 12.85 27.32
N LEU A 28 -5.90 12.27 26.73
CA LEU A 28 -6.63 12.86 25.61
C LEU A 28 -7.62 13.94 26.03
N HIS A 29 -8.00 13.98 27.31
CA HIS A 29 -8.91 15.01 27.85
C HIS A 29 -8.35 16.43 27.59
N GLY A 30 -9.18 17.29 27.03
CA GLY A 30 -8.80 18.65 26.63
C GLY A 30 -7.89 18.74 25.38
N ARG A 31 -7.41 17.60 24.83
CA ARG A 31 -6.65 17.55 23.57
C ARG A 31 -7.50 17.14 22.38
N LEU A 32 -8.52 16.31 22.61
CA LEU A 32 -9.46 15.86 21.58
C LEU A 32 -10.89 16.15 22.03
N PRO A 33 -11.70 16.84 21.21
CA PRO A 33 -13.11 17.08 21.50
C PRO A 33 -13.89 15.75 21.69
N GLY A 34 -14.85 15.77 22.62
CA GLY A 34 -15.74 14.63 22.89
C GLY A 34 -15.21 13.67 23.97
N VAL A 35 -13.91 13.66 24.26
CA VAL A 35 -13.32 12.77 25.29
C VAL A 35 -13.84 13.10 26.69
N GLU A 36 -14.27 14.31 26.94
CA GLU A 36 -14.94 14.75 28.18
C GLU A 36 -16.26 14.03 28.46
N HIS A 37 -16.87 13.40 27.43
CA HIS A 37 -18.10 12.63 27.53
C HIS A 37 -17.86 11.12 27.68
N GLY A 38 -16.59 10.70 27.82
CA GLY A 38 -16.16 9.32 27.92
C GLY A 38 -15.43 8.82 26.68
N LEU A 39 -14.66 7.77 26.86
CA LEU A 39 -13.87 7.14 25.79
C LEU A 39 -14.16 5.64 25.76
N VAL A 40 -14.55 5.11 24.61
CA VAL A 40 -14.69 3.68 24.38
C VAL A 40 -13.69 3.25 23.33
N VAL A 41 -12.88 2.22 23.65
CA VAL A 41 -11.83 1.71 22.79
C VAL A 41 -12.25 0.36 22.21
N ARG A 42 -12.12 0.21 20.89
CA ARG A 42 -12.27 -1.05 20.16
C ARG A 42 -11.05 -1.25 19.27
N GLN A 43 -10.73 -2.47 18.93
CA GLN A 43 -9.62 -2.77 18.02
C GLN A 43 -10.17 -3.09 16.63
N PHE A 44 -9.51 -2.58 15.58
CA PHE A 44 -9.78 -3.06 14.23
C PHE A 44 -9.21 -4.46 14.04
N GLN A 45 -10.02 -5.37 13.50
CA GLN A 45 -9.57 -6.71 13.12
C GLN A 45 -8.64 -6.59 11.90
N GLY A 46 -7.39 -7.03 12.01
CA GLY A 46 -6.35 -6.86 11.00
C GLY A 46 -5.27 -5.87 11.50
N GLY A 47 -4.48 -5.33 10.58
CA GLY A 47 -3.39 -4.42 10.97
C GLY A 47 -2.20 -5.19 11.56
N GLN A 48 -1.54 -6.00 10.71
CA GLN A 48 -0.43 -6.87 11.15
C GLN A 48 0.83 -6.08 11.56
N SER A 49 0.99 -4.86 11.05
CA SER A 49 2.18 -4.05 11.32
C SER A 49 2.03 -3.25 12.62
N ASN A 50 1.01 -2.40 12.71
CA ASN A 50 0.78 -1.51 13.86
C ASN A 50 -0.65 -1.71 14.39
N PRO A 51 -0.85 -2.10 15.65
CA PRO A 51 -2.18 -2.21 16.24
C PRO A 51 -2.95 -0.90 16.11
N THR A 52 -4.18 -1.00 15.59
CA THR A 52 -5.03 0.14 15.26
C THR A 52 -6.35 0.02 16.01
N TYR A 53 -6.78 1.12 16.63
CA TYR A 53 -7.94 1.17 17.50
C TYR A 53 -8.91 2.24 17.05
N HIS A 54 -10.19 1.95 17.16
CA HIS A 54 -11.27 2.91 17.06
C HIS A 54 -11.54 3.49 18.46
N LEU A 55 -11.53 4.81 18.53
CA LEU A 55 -11.85 5.57 19.74
C LEU A 55 -13.19 6.25 19.52
N HIS A 56 -14.21 5.87 20.31
CA HIS A 56 -15.50 6.55 20.33
C HIS A 56 -15.54 7.51 21.51
N ALA A 57 -15.74 8.80 21.24
CA ALA A 57 -15.66 9.89 22.20
C ALA A 57 -16.84 10.86 22.01
N GLY A 58 -17.90 10.67 22.82
CA GLY A 58 -19.14 11.43 22.68
C GLY A 58 -19.82 11.18 21.32
N ASP A 59 -19.93 12.22 20.49
CA ASP A 59 -20.48 12.17 19.13
C ASP A 59 -19.37 12.03 18.06
N ARG A 60 -18.12 11.84 18.46
CA ARG A 60 -16.96 11.79 17.60
C ARG A 60 -16.30 10.43 17.59
N ALA A 61 -15.63 10.13 16.49
CA ALA A 61 -14.84 8.92 16.34
C ALA A 61 -13.43 9.28 15.84
N TYR A 62 -12.43 8.60 16.40
CA TYR A 62 -11.03 8.74 16.04
C TYR A 62 -10.40 7.38 15.82
N VAL A 63 -9.23 7.38 15.21
CA VAL A 63 -8.38 6.21 15.07
C VAL A 63 -7.07 6.47 15.80
N LEU A 64 -6.71 5.57 16.70
CA LEU A 64 -5.39 5.51 17.32
C LEU A 64 -4.58 4.40 16.69
N ARG A 65 -3.37 4.71 16.24
CA ARG A 65 -2.40 3.73 15.74
C ARG A 65 -1.16 3.77 16.60
N LYS A 66 -0.77 2.63 17.18
CA LYS A 66 0.39 2.55 18.08
C LYS A 66 1.44 1.57 17.57
N GLN A 67 2.67 1.77 18.00
CA GLN A 67 3.71 0.77 17.78
C GLN A 67 3.38 -0.54 18.49
N PRO A 68 3.72 -1.70 17.91
CA PRO A 68 3.60 -2.97 18.62
C PRO A 68 4.57 -3.03 19.81
N SER A 69 4.24 -3.86 20.79
CA SER A 69 5.11 -4.12 21.94
C SER A 69 6.23 -5.08 21.55
N GLY A 70 7.40 -4.95 22.19
CA GLY A 70 8.53 -5.83 21.98
C GLY A 70 9.67 -5.24 21.13
N PRO A 71 10.72 -6.02 20.84
CA PRO A 71 11.86 -5.56 20.06
C PRO A 71 11.46 -5.30 18.60
N LEU A 72 11.74 -4.10 18.12
CA LEU A 72 11.44 -3.68 16.75
C LEU A 72 12.72 -3.72 15.89
N LEU A 73 12.56 -4.11 14.64
CA LEU A 73 13.64 -3.96 13.67
C LEU A 73 13.86 -2.46 13.35
N PRO A 74 15.10 -2.01 13.19
CA PRO A 74 15.38 -0.61 12.84
C PRO A 74 14.60 -0.16 11.59
N GLY A 75 13.84 0.93 11.73
CA GLY A 75 13.03 1.50 10.66
C GLY A 75 11.70 0.78 10.37
N ALA A 76 11.38 -0.31 11.08
CA ALA A 76 10.06 -0.90 11.06
C ALA A 76 9.13 -0.16 12.04
N HIS A 77 7.83 -0.12 11.72
CA HIS A 77 6.81 0.45 12.61
C HIS A 77 7.04 1.93 12.98
N ALA A 78 7.59 2.71 12.05
CA ALA A 78 7.91 4.13 12.22
C ALA A 78 6.65 5.01 12.13
N ILE A 79 5.84 5.02 13.18
CA ILE A 79 4.55 5.74 13.22
C ILE A 79 4.73 7.26 13.14
N ASP A 80 5.87 7.79 13.59
CA ASP A 80 6.26 9.18 13.42
C ASP A 80 6.38 9.55 11.94
N ARG A 81 6.93 8.67 11.10
CA ARG A 81 7.00 8.89 9.66
C ARG A 81 5.62 8.87 9.01
N GLU A 82 4.74 7.95 9.43
CA GLU A 82 3.35 7.90 8.95
C GLU A 82 2.61 9.20 9.32
N PHE A 83 2.77 9.67 10.55
CA PHE A 83 2.18 10.93 11.01
C PHE A 83 2.70 12.13 10.21
N HIS A 84 4.02 12.23 10.05
CA HIS A 84 4.66 13.36 9.38
C HIS A 84 4.28 13.47 7.90
N ILE A 85 4.27 12.35 7.16
CA ILE A 85 3.89 12.39 5.74
C ILE A 85 2.43 12.81 5.56
N GLN A 86 1.50 12.25 6.33
CA GLN A 86 0.09 12.60 6.24
C GLN A 86 -0.17 14.05 6.64
N SER A 87 0.51 14.52 7.69
CA SER A 87 0.43 15.93 8.12
C SER A 87 0.97 16.88 7.04
N ALA A 88 2.07 16.55 6.40
CA ALA A 88 2.68 17.35 5.34
C ALA A 88 1.83 17.39 4.06
N LEU A 89 1.06 16.35 3.79
CA LEU A 89 0.16 16.24 2.64
C LEU A 89 -1.24 16.84 2.92
N ALA A 90 -1.54 17.21 4.15
CA ALA A 90 -2.81 17.85 4.50
C ALA A 90 -3.04 19.13 3.69
N GLY A 91 -4.25 19.31 3.17
CA GLY A 91 -4.60 20.47 2.35
C GLY A 91 -4.06 20.47 0.91
N LYS A 92 -3.36 19.42 0.46
CA LYS A 92 -2.85 19.28 -0.92
C LYS A 92 -3.86 18.64 -1.89
N GLY A 93 -5.12 18.51 -1.50
CA GLY A 93 -6.17 17.90 -2.32
C GLY A 93 -6.11 16.37 -2.39
N ILE A 94 -5.31 15.76 -1.53
CA ILE A 94 -5.23 14.31 -1.33
C ILE A 94 -6.21 13.92 -0.23
N PRO A 95 -7.07 12.91 -0.43
CA PRO A 95 -7.99 12.45 0.60
C PRO A 95 -7.22 11.74 1.72
N LEU A 96 -7.23 12.33 2.91
CA LEU A 96 -6.51 11.87 4.09
C LEU A 96 -7.36 12.06 5.34
N ALA A 97 -7.16 11.20 6.33
CA ALA A 97 -7.63 11.45 7.67
C ALA A 97 -6.89 12.68 8.27
N ARG A 98 -7.61 13.54 8.98
CA ARG A 98 -6.96 14.63 9.69
C ARG A 98 -6.15 14.11 10.85
N MET A 99 -4.87 14.44 10.90
CA MET A 99 -3.97 14.10 11.99
C MET A 99 -4.19 15.07 13.16
N HIS A 100 -4.29 14.52 14.39
CA HIS A 100 -4.54 15.32 15.60
C HIS A 100 -3.32 15.46 16.48
N LEU A 101 -2.73 14.32 16.87
CA LEU A 101 -1.57 14.30 17.78
C LEU A 101 -0.66 13.12 17.52
N LEU A 102 0.62 13.30 17.83
CA LEU A 102 1.65 12.29 17.88
C LEU A 102 2.26 12.30 19.28
N CYS A 103 2.34 11.13 19.91
CA CYS A 103 2.96 10.92 21.22
C CYS A 103 4.12 9.93 21.06
N MET A 104 5.36 10.43 21.11
CA MET A 104 6.57 9.60 20.96
C MET A 104 7.21 9.26 22.29
N GLU A 105 7.17 10.18 23.24
CA GLU A 105 7.77 10.05 24.57
C GLU A 105 6.71 10.18 25.64
N ASP A 106 6.96 9.65 26.82
CA ASP A 106 6.04 9.69 27.97
C ASP A 106 4.60 9.24 27.64
N SER A 107 4.50 8.22 26.79
CA SER A 107 3.22 7.70 26.35
C SER A 107 2.43 7.09 27.52
N PRO A 108 1.17 7.51 27.76
CA PRO A 108 0.33 6.96 28.81
C PRO A 108 -0.03 5.48 28.61
N ILE A 109 0.18 4.96 27.40
CA ILE A 109 -0.12 3.56 27.03
C ILE A 109 1.15 2.72 26.80
N GLY A 110 2.31 3.24 27.19
CA GLY A 110 3.59 2.54 27.19
C GLY A 110 4.29 2.42 25.82
N GLN A 111 3.62 2.68 24.72
CA GLN A 111 4.21 2.70 23.38
C GLN A 111 3.87 4.02 22.66
N PRO A 112 4.76 4.50 21.76
CA PRO A 112 4.44 5.61 20.88
C PRO A 112 3.15 5.36 20.09
N PHE A 113 2.37 6.42 19.86
CA PHE A 113 1.13 6.37 19.09
C PHE A 113 0.80 7.71 18.44
N TYR A 114 -0.08 7.68 17.45
CA TYR A 114 -0.74 8.87 16.95
C TYR A 114 -2.26 8.70 16.91
N VAL A 115 -2.96 9.85 16.82
CA VAL A 115 -4.41 9.88 16.68
C VAL A 115 -4.78 10.70 15.45
N MET A 116 -5.74 10.19 14.68
CA MET A 116 -6.32 10.83 13.51
C MET A 116 -7.84 10.71 13.53
N ASP A 117 -8.54 11.46 12.66
CA ASP A 117 -9.98 11.29 12.46
C ASP A 117 -10.31 9.87 11.99
N HIS A 118 -11.43 9.35 12.43
CA HIS A 118 -12.06 8.20 11.79
C HIS A 118 -12.74 8.65 10.50
N VAL A 119 -12.39 8.03 9.39
CA VAL A 119 -13.02 8.27 8.10
C VAL A 119 -14.00 7.13 7.81
N GLU A 120 -15.27 7.46 7.69
CA GLU A 120 -16.30 6.49 7.32
C GLU A 120 -16.19 6.09 5.85
N GLY A 121 -16.40 4.80 5.57
CA GLY A 121 -16.42 4.31 4.20
C GLY A 121 -16.23 2.81 4.08
N ARG A 122 -16.17 2.35 2.83
CA ARG A 122 -16.05 0.94 2.47
C ARG A 122 -14.61 0.61 2.14
N ILE A 123 -14.09 -0.48 2.69
CA ILE A 123 -12.77 -1.03 2.36
C ILE A 123 -12.97 -2.36 1.63
N PHE A 124 -12.29 -2.53 0.49
CA PHE A 124 -12.39 -3.74 -0.32
C PHE A 124 -11.07 -4.51 -0.29
N ALA A 125 -11.10 -5.71 0.30
CA ALA A 125 -9.98 -6.63 0.20
C ALA A 125 -9.87 -7.25 -1.21
N ASP A 126 -11.03 -7.47 -1.86
CA ASP A 126 -11.14 -7.99 -3.22
C ASP A 126 -11.08 -6.83 -4.23
N ARG A 127 -10.13 -6.91 -5.15
CA ARG A 127 -9.91 -5.90 -6.21
C ARG A 127 -11.07 -5.82 -7.20
N LEU A 128 -11.87 -6.87 -7.33
CA LEU A 128 -13.04 -6.89 -8.20
C LEU A 128 -14.21 -6.06 -7.67
N LEU A 129 -14.11 -5.50 -6.46
CA LEU A 129 -15.12 -4.65 -5.82
C LEU A 129 -16.50 -5.31 -5.82
N PRO A 130 -16.68 -6.47 -5.17
CA PRO A 130 -17.95 -7.18 -5.16
C PRO A 130 -19.07 -6.30 -4.60
N GLY A 131 -20.26 -6.40 -5.23
CA GLY A 131 -21.43 -5.60 -4.83
C GLY A 131 -21.41 -4.14 -5.30
N VAL A 132 -20.42 -3.73 -6.08
CA VAL A 132 -20.38 -2.39 -6.71
C VAL A 132 -20.86 -2.50 -8.15
N GLU A 133 -21.71 -1.58 -8.58
CA GLU A 133 -22.19 -1.50 -9.95
C GLU A 133 -21.04 -1.22 -10.95
N PRO A 134 -21.09 -1.73 -12.19
CA PRO A 134 -20.02 -1.57 -13.17
C PRO A 134 -19.61 -0.10 -13.43
N THR A 135 -20.58 0.80 -13.51
CA THR A 135 -20.33 2.24 -13.70
C THR A 135 -19.58 2.87 -12.53
N ASP A 136 -19.96 2.51 -11.30
CA ASP A 136 -19.31 3.01 -10.09
C ASP A 136 -17.94 2.37 -9.91
N ARG A 137 -17.78 1.10 -10.27
CA ARG A 137 -16.48 0.41 -10.24
C ARG A 137 -15.49 1.10 -11.16
N ARG A 138 -15.92 1.45 -12.39
CA ARG A 138 -15.08 2.24 -13.32
C ARG A 138 -14.65 3.57 -12.70
N ARG A 139 -15.57 4.29 -12.09
CA ARG A 139 -15.27 5.60 -11.46
C ARG A 139 -14.33 5.46 -10.29
N ILE A 140 -14.46 4.42 -9.45
CA ILE A 140 -13.54 4.15 -8.35
C ILE A 140 -12.12 3.90 -8.85
N TYR A 141 -11.95 3.10 -9.90
CA TYR A 141 -10.63 2.83 -10.48
C TYR A 141 -9.99 4.09 -11.08
N LEU A 142 -10.76 4.92 -11.76
CA LEU A 142 -10.26 6.21 -12.25
C LEU A 142 -9.92 7.15 -11.10
N ALA A 143 -10.80 7.29 -10.10
CA ALA A 143 -10.55 8.11 -8.91
C ALA A 143 -9.29 7.64 -8.13
N MET A 144 -9.03 6.34 -8.08
CA MET A 144 -7.79 5.79 -7.50
C MET A 144 -6.56 6.34 -8.20
N VAL A 145 -6.54 6.33 -9.52
CA VAL A 145 -5.42 6.84 -10.31
C VAL A 145 -5.30 8.37 -10.21
N GLU A 146 -6.43 9.09 -10.13
CA GLU A 146 -6.45 10.54 -9.88
C GLU A 146 -5.80 10.90 -8.55
N VAL A 147 -6.10 10.15 -7.49
CA VAL A 147 -5.49 10.35 -6.18
C VAL A 147 -4.00 10.05 -6.23
N LEU A 148 -3.57 8.98 -6.90
CA LEU A 148 -2.16 8.66 -7.08
C LEU A 148 -1.42 9.77 -7.84
N ALA A 149 -2.00 10.29 -8.92
CA ALA A 149 -1.42 11.40 -9.67
C ALA A 149 -1.31 12.68 -8.81
N LYS A 150 -2.30 12.97 -7.94
CA LYS A 150 -2.22 14.09 -6.99
C LYS A 150 -1.05 13.91 -6.01
N ILE A 151 -0.86 12.71 -5.46
CA ILE A 151 0.29 12.40 -4.58
C ILE A 151 1.60 12.67 -5.31
N HIS A 152 1.73 12.19 -6.54
CA HIS A 152 2.96 12.32 -7.33
C HIS A 152 3.19 13.74 -7.87
N ASN A 153 2.16 14.58 -7.95
CA ASN A 153 2.28 15.98 -8.36
C ASN A 153 2.65 16.92 -7.21
N VAL A 154 2.72 16.42 -5.97
CA VAL A 154 3.12 17.26 -4.84
C VAL A 154 4.59 17.67 -5.00
N ASP A 155 4.84 18.96 -4.91
CA ASP A 155 6.22 19.47 -4.82
C ASP A 155 6.82 19.08 -3.45
N VAL A 156 7.75 18.13 -3.49
CA VAL A 156 8.44 17.62 -2.29
C VAL A 156 9.15 18.75 -1.54
N GLY A 157 9.73 19.71 -2.27
CA GLY A 157 10.45 20.86 -1.67
C GLY A 157 9.54 21.77 -0.85
N ALA A 158 8.29 21.92 -1.30
CA ALA A 158 7.30 22.79 -0.65
C ALA A 158 6.58 22.15 0.56
N THR A 159 6.88 20.88 0.90
CA THR A 159 6.18 20.14 1.97
C THR A 159 7.01 19.90 3.22
N GLY A 160 8.28 20.29 3.23
CA GLY A 160 9.20 19.93 4.32
C GLY A 160 9.66 18.46 4.31
N LEU A 161 9.30 17.70 3.27
CA LEU A 161 9.64 16.28 3.13
C LEU A 161 10.95 16.04 2.38
N ALA A 162 11.77 17.06 2.15
CA ALA A 162 13.03 16.95 1.39
C ALA A 162 13.99 15.87 1.94
N THR A 163 13.94 15.59 3.25
CA THR A 163 14.75 14.57 3.94
C THR A 163 13.98 13.29 4.26
N PHE A 164 12.72 13.19 3.81
CA PHE A 164 11.85 12.05 4.14
C PHE A 164 12.32 10.73 3.53
N GLY A 165 13.11 10.77 2.46
CA GLY A 165 13.73 9.61 1.82
C GLY A 165 15.06 9.97 1.15
N LYS A 166 15.84 8.97 0.79
CA LYS A 166 17.06 9.17 -0.01
C LYS A 166 16.70 9.54 -1.43
N ARG A 167 17.25 10.63 -1.92
CA ARG A 167 17.09 11.09 -3.31
C ARG A 167 18.00 10.33 -4.27
N GLY A 168 17.60 10.24 -5.53
CA GLY A 168 18.32 9.55 -6.61
C GLY A 168 18.40 8.03 -6.45
N GLY A 169 18.58 7.31 -7.55
CA GLY A 169 18.82 5.85 -7.58
C GLY A 169 17.76 4.99 -6.89
N TYR A 170 16.50 5.44 -6.83
CA TYR A 170 15.44 4.72 -6.11
C TYR A 170 15.30 3.27 -6.59
N VAL A 171 15.19 3.06 -7.89
CA VAL A 171 14.96 1.75 -8.49
C VAL A 171 16.09 0.78 -8.14
N ALA A 172 17.35 1.19 -8.35
CA ALA A 172 18.53 0.38 -8.03
C ALA A 172 18.58 -0.02 -6.55
N ARG A 173 18.28 0.94 -5.65
CA ARG A 173 18.24 0.66 -4.20
C ARG A 173 17.14 -0.32 -3.85
N GLN A 174 15.96 -0.22 -4.47
CA GLN A 174 14.85 -1.14 -4.20
C GLN A 174 15.16 -2.54 -4.72
N ILE A 175 15.73 -2.68 -5.93
CA ILE A 175 16.17 -3.99 -6.43
C ILE A 175 17.16 -4.62 -5.45
N SER A 176 18.19 -3.88 -5.06
CA SER A 176 19.19 -4.37 -4.11
C SER A 176 18.60 -4.74 -2.74
N ARG A 177 17.61 -3.98 -2.26
CA ARG A 177 16.90 -4.28 -1.00
C ARG A 177 16.14 -5.60 -1.10
N TRP A 178 15.33 -5.76 -2.14
CA TRP A 178 14.47 -6.93 -2.30
C TRP A 178 15.25 -8.17 -2.72
N GLN A 179 16.35 -8.01 -3.46
CA GLN A 179 17.29 -9.09 -3.74
C GLN A 179 17.90 -9.63 -2.43
N ARG A 180 18.42 -8.73 -1.56
CA ARG A 180 18.93 -9.17 -0.25
C ARG A 180 17.88 -9.85 0.61
N ALA A 181 16.63 -9.33 0.60
CA ALA A 181 15.54 -9.95 1.33
C ALA A 181 15.24 -11.37 0.79
N TYR A 182 15.20 -11.53 -0.52
CA TYR A 182 15.03 -12.83 -1.19
C TYR A 182 16.16 -13.79 -0.81
N GLU A 183 17.42 -13.39 -0.97
CA GLU A 183 18.59 -14.23 -0.66
C GLU A 183 18.61 -14.67 0.81
N ALA A 184 18.21 -13.79 1.73
CA ALA A 184 18.16 -14.09 3.16
C ALA A 184 17.02 -15.06 3.55
N THR A 185 15.96 -15.17 2.71
CA THR A 185 14.76 -15.91 3.08
C THR A 185 14.43 -17.07 2.13
N LYS A 186 15.09 -17.17 0.98
CA LYS A 186 14.85 -18.27 0.02
C LYS A 186 15.07 -19.64 0.68
N VAL A 187 14.22 -20.59 0.34
CA VAL A 187 14.32 -21.97 0.78
C VAL A 187 15.10 -22.80 -0.24
N ASP A 188 14.78 -22.57 -1.51
CA ASP A 188 15.40 -23.21 -2.68
C ASP A 188 15.79 -22.15 -3.69
N ASP A 189 16.73 -22.48 -4.56
CA ASP A 189 17.06 -21.65 -5.71
C ASP A 189 15.90 -21.62 -6.72
N ASN A 190 15.69 -20.47 -7.33
CA ASN A 190 14.68 -20.27 -8.35
C ASN A 190 15.28 -19.54 -9.57
N ALA A 191 15.52 -20.29 -10.63
CA ALA A 191 16.17 -19.78 -11.84
C ALA A 191 15.40 -18.64 -12.50
N ASP A 192 14.06 -18.65 -12.44
CA ASP A 192 13.23 -17.56 -12.97
C ASP A 192 13.47 -16.26 -12.19
N MET A 193 13.49 -16.32 -10.86
CA MET A 193 13.74 -15.16 -10.01
C MET A 193 15.15 -14.61 -10.21
N GLU A 194 16.15 -15.46 -10.36
CA GLU A 194 17.54 -15.06 -10.63
C GLU A 194 17.69 -14.38 -12.00
N GLU A 195 16.98 -14.88 -13.02
CA GLU A 195 16.92 -14.26 -14.35
C GLU A 195 16.27 -12.88 -14.26
N VAL A 196 15.15 -12.76 -13.55
CA VAL A 196 14.45 -11.49 -13.33
C VAL A 196 15.35 -10.46 -12.64
N ILE A 197 16.05 -10.84 -11.57
CA ILE A 197 16.98 -9.96 -10.86
C ILE A 197 18.08 -9.46 -11.80
N ARG A 198 18.68 -10.35 -12.56
CA ARG A 198 19.76 -10.03 -13.50
C ARG A 198 19.28 -9.07 -14.58
N TRP A 199 18.11 -9.32 -15.13
CA TRP A 199 17.52 -8.49 -16.17
C TRP A 199 17.18 -7.07 -15.63
N LEU A 200 16.55 -6.98 -14.45
CA LEU A 200 16.21 -5.70 -13.84
C LEU A 200 17.46 -4.84 -13.57
N LEU A 201 18.55 -5.45 -13.13
CA LEU A 201 19.82 -4.73 -12.88
C LEU A 201 20.47 -4.23 -14.19
N ALA A 202 20.30 -4.98 -15.27
CA ALA A 202 20.88 -4.63 -16.57
C ALA A 202 20.07 -3.57 -17.35
N HIS A 203 18.79 -3.35 -17.00
CA HIS A 203 17.86 -2.50 -17.76
C HIS A 203 17.27 -1.35 -16.94
N ILE A 204 17.96 -0.91 -15.88
CA ILE A 204 17.46 0.20 -15.05
C ILE A 204 17.19 1.42 -15.95
N PRO A 205 15.95 1.99 -15.92
CA PRO A 205 15.63 3.17 -16.70
C PRO A 205 16.60 4.35 -16.43
N ALA A 206 17.04 5.00 -17.50
CA ALA A 206 17.97 6.13 -17.38
C ALA A 206 17.31 7.40 -16.81
N GLN A 207 15.99 7.56 -17.02
CA GLN A 207 15.27 8.70 -16.49
C GLN A 207 14.91 8.47 -15.02
N GLU A 208 15.52 9.26 -14.15
CA GLU A 208 15.14 9.33 -12.75
C GLU A 208 14.03 10.36 -12.56
N GLN A 209 12.92 9.94 -11.94
CA GLN A 209 11.86 10.84 -11.48
C GLN A 209 11.75 10.70 -9.96
N GLU A 210 11.49 11.83 -9.31
CA GLU A 210 11.28 11.85 -7.86
C GLU A 210 9.89 12.39 -7.54
N ALA A 211 9.17 11.64 -6.73
CA ALA A 211 7.88 12.03 -6.18
C ALA A 211 7.73 11.44 -4.78
N ILE A 212 6.69 11.83 -4.08
CA ILE A 212 6.25 11.10 -2.91
C ILE A 212 5.67 9.79 -3.41
N ALA A 213 6.32 8.67 -3.11
CA ALA A 213 5.82 7.34 -3.39
C ALA A 213 5.14 6.78 -2.15
N HIS A 214 3.92 6.27 -2.31
CA HIS A 214 3.18 5.61 -1.24
C HIS A 214 3.80 4.25 -0.89
N GLY A 215 4.24 3.53 -1.89
CA GLY A 215 4.94 2.25 -1.75
C GLY A 215 4.03 1.02 -1.64
N ASP A 216 2.74 1.15 -1.33
CA ASP A 216 1.73 0.05 -1.36
C ASP A 216 0.37 0.59 -1.82
N PHE A 217 0.36 1.41 -2.90
CA PHE A 217 -0.87 2.01 -3.40
C PHE A 217 -1.73 0.99 -4.14
N ARG A 218 -2.85 0.63 -3.54
CA ARG A 218 -3.77 -0.39 -4.06
C ARG A 218 -5.17 -0.20 -3.47
N ILE A 219 -6.17 -0.77 -4.11
CA ILE A 219 -7.58 -0.63 -3.73
C ILE A 219 -7.85 -0.99 -2.25
N GLY A 220 -7.16 -1.99 -1.70
CA GLY A 220 -7.31 -2.42 -0.31
C GLY A 220 -6.75 -1.43 0.72
N ASN A 221 -6.01 -0.41 0.27
CA ASN A 221 -5.48 0.67 1.12
C ASN A 221 -6.23 2.00 0.87
N LEU A 222 -7.45 1.92 0.32
CA LEU A 222 -8.32 3.06 0.08
C LEU A 222 -9.64 2.90 0.81
N ILE A 223 -10.10 3.96 1.46
CA ILE A 223 -11.47 4.06 1.94
C ILE A 223 -12.29 4.66 0.80
N ILE A 224 -13.28 3.93 0.34
CA ILE A 224 -14.26 4.39 -0.64
C ILE A 224 -15.43 5.03 0.13
N HIS A 225 -15.91 6.18 -0.33
CA HIS A 225 -17.06 6.84 0.29
C HIS A 225 -18.26 5.87 0.46
N PRO A 226 -19.04 5.97 1.54
CA PRO A 226 -20.11 5.00 1.83
C PRO A 226 -21.11 4.82 0.69
N SER A 227 -21.46 5.88 -0.01
CA SER A 227 -22.53 5.89 -1.05
C SER A 227 -22.08 6.44 -2.41
N ARG A 228 -20.87 7.00 -2.55
CA ARG A 228 -20.37 7.55 -3.82
C ARG A 228 -19.14 6.80 -4.30
N PRO A 229 -18.88 6.75 -5.62
CA PRO A 229 -17.67 6.14 -6.18
C PRO A 229 -16.45 7.08 -6.09
N GLU A 230 -16.14 7.54 -4.88
CA GLU A 230 -15.08 8.50 -4.58
C GLU A 230 -14.15 7.94 -3.51
N ILE A 231 -12.87 8.31 -3.56
CA ILE A 231 -11.90 7.95 -2.53
C ILE A 231 -12.04 8.94 -1.36
N ALA A 232 -12.40 8.43 -0.18
CA ALA A 232 -12.55 9.21 1.04
C ALA A 232 -11.23 9.34 1.82
N ALA A 233 -10.36 8.30 1.79
CA ALA A 233 -9.03 8.39 2.38
C ALA A 233 -8.06 7.37 1.78
N VAL A 234 -6.77 7.71 1.82
CA VAL A 234 -5.64 6.79 1.56
C VAL A 234 -5.07 6.33 2.88
N LEU A 235 -4.93 5.01 3.02
CA LEU A 235 -4.43 4.33 4.22
C LEU A 235 -3.03 3.77 4.00
N ASP A 236 -2.37 3.41 5.10
CA ASP A 236 -1.15 2.61 5.15
C ASP A 236 0.09 3.25 4.51
N TRP A 237 0.49 4.38 5.07
CA TRP A 237 1.64 5.18 4.65
C TRP A 237 2.99 4.67 5.19
N GLU A 238 3.06 3.48 5.79
CA GLU A 238 4.27 2.95 6.43
C GLU A 238 5.45 2.77 5.46
N LEU A 239 5.18 2.51 4.18
CA LEU A 239 6.19 2.34 3.13
C LEU A 239 6.48 3.62 2.35
N ALA A 240 5.84 4.73 2.71
CA ALA A 240 5.99 5.99 2.00
C ALA A 240 7.42 6.52 2.05
N THR A 241 7.87 7.06 0.93
CA THR A 241 9.22 7.61 0.77
C THR A 241 9.29 8.59 -0.41
N ILE A 242 10.45 9.21 -0.61
CA ILE A 242 10.77 9.81 -1.91
C ILE A 242 11.21 8.69 -2.85
N GLY A 243 10.47 8.51 -3.94
CA GLY A 243 10.65 7.39 -4.85
C GLY A 243 10.29 7.70 -6.29
N HIS A 244 10.29 6.66 -7.12
CA HIS A 244 9.94 6.78 -8.53
C HIS A 244 8.44 6.62 -8.73
N PRO A 245 7.71 7.60 -9.30
CA PRO A 245 6.25 7.57 -9.40
C PRO A 245 5.72 6.40 -10.21
N LEU A 246 6.44 5.98 -11.27
CA LEU A 246 6.01 4.84 -12.08
C LEU A 246 6.10 3.50 -11.33
N ALA A 247 6.93 3.40 -10.30
CA ALA A 247 6.97 2.21 -9.45
C ALA A 247 5.66 2.02 -8.65
N ASP A 248 5.05 3.12 -8.19
CA ASP A 248 3.75 3.07 -7.52
C ASP A 248 2.60 2.78 -8.50
N LEU A 249 2.60 3.46 -9.66
CA LEU A 249 1.58 3.20 -10.68
C LEU A 249 1.62 1.75 -11.16
N ALA A 250 2.81 1.23 -11.46
CA ALA A 250 2.97 -0.15 -11.89
C ALA A 250 2.60 -1.16 -10.79
N TYR A 251 2.87 -0.85 -9.53
CA TYR A 251 2.40 -1.67 -8.41
C TYR A 251 0.86 -1.73 -8.33
N THR A 252 0.20 -0.61 -8.61
CA THR A 252 -1.25 -0.56 -8.72
C THR A 252 -1.76 -1.41 -9.88
N CYS A 253 -1.13 -1.29 -11.05
CA CYS A 253 -1.53 -1.94 -12.30
C CYS A 253 -1.06 -3.41 -12.43
N MET A 254 -0.10 -3.88 -11.62
CA MET A 254 0.39 -5.25 -11.76
C MET A 254 -0.72 -6.31 -11.64
N ALA A 255 -1.86 -5.97 -11.06
CA ALA A 255 -3.03 -6.85 -10.97
C ALA A 255 -3.56 -7.31 -12.33
N TYR A 256 -3.37 -6.53 -13.39
CA TYR A 256 -3.74 -6.87 -14.76
C TYR A 256 -2.89 -8.01 -15.33
N HIS A 257 -1.70 -8.23 -14.78
CA HIS A 257 -0.74 -9.24 -15.22
C HIS A 257 -0.72 -10.49 -14.34
N LEU A 258 -1.47 -10.50 -13.25
CA LEU A 258 -1.52 -11.61 -12.30
C LEU A 258 -2.86 -12.34 -12.40
N SER A 259 -2.83 -13.69 -12.36
CA SER A 259 -4.04 -14.49 -12.32
C SER A 259 -4.85 -14.25 -11.03
N SER A 260 -6.17 -14.38 -11.13
CA SER A 260 -7.11 -14.34 -10.01
C SER A 260 -6.81 -15.40 -8.95
N GLN A 261 -6.22 -16.52 -9.35
CA GLN A 261 -5.77 -17.59 -8.44
C GLN A 261 -4.78 -17.09 -7.38
N THR A 262 -3.98 -16.09 -7.72
CA THR A 262 -3.07 -15.44 -6.75
C THR A 262 -3.80 -14.61 -5.71
N ARG A 263 -5.10 -14.35 -5.88
CA ARG A 263 -5.93 -13.40 -5.13
C ARG A 263 -5.39 -11.95 -5.17
N ARG A 264 -4.46 -11.69 -6.10
CA ARG A 264 -3.78 -10.39 -6.25
C ARG A 264 -3.95 -9.80 -7.63
N GLY A 265 -4.56 -10.56 -8.56
CA GLY A 265 -4.74 -10.16 -9.93
C GLY A 265 -6.07 -10.59 -10.52
N PHE A 266 -6.24 -10.30 -11.78
CA PHE A 266 -7.44 -10.61 -12.58
C PHE A 266 -7.12 -10.73 -14.09
N SER A 267 -5.90 -11.14 -14.47
CA SER A 267 -5.51 -11.31 -15.88
C SER A 267 -6.36 -12.35 -16.63
N ASP A 268 -7.00 -13.25 -15.90
CA ASP A 268 -7.90 -14.30 -16.36
C ASP A 268 -9.40 -13.96 -16.19
N VAL A 269 -9.71 -12.69 -15.87
CA VAL A 269 -11.08 -12.18 -15.67
C VAL A 269 -11.43 -11.19 -16.78
N ASP A 270 -12.65 -11.27 -17.32
CA ASP A 270 -13.16 -10.24 -18.22
C ASP A 270 -13.50 -8.98 -17.42
N VAL A 271 -12.51 -8.12 -17.27
CA VAL A 271 -12.62 -6.88 -16.50
C VAL A 271 -13.57 -5.87 -17.16
N ALA A 272 -13.75 -5.92 -18.49
CA ALA A 272 -14.62 -5.01 -19.21
C ALA A 272 -16.08 -5.20 -18.83
N THR A 273 -16.55 -6.46 -18.73
CA THR A 273 -17.93 -6.76 -18.30
C THR A 273 -18.18 -6.36 -16.85
N LEU A 274 -17.13 -6.33 -16.03
CA LEU A 274 -17.19 -5.88 -14.64
C LEU A 274 -17.15 -4.35 -14.51
N GLY A 275 -16.87 -3.63 -15.59
CA GLY A 275 -16.71 -2.17 -15.57
C GLY A 275 -15.35 -1.72 -15.01
N ILE A 276 -14.37 -2.59 -14.87
CA ILE A 276 -13.00 -2.21 -14.53
C ILE A 276 -12.33 -1.67 -15.81
N PRO A 277 -11.75 -0.46 -15.83
CA PRO A 277 -11.04 0.07 -16.99
C PRO A 277 -9.92 -0.86 -17.43
N ALA A 278 -9.61 -0.91 -18.71
CA ALA A 278 -8.42 -1.60 -19.19
C ALA A 278 -7.14 -0.91 -18.66
N GLU A 279 -6.05 -1.67 -18.52
CA GLU A 279 -4.80 -1.12 -18.00
C GLU A 279 -4.35 0.14 -18.76
N HIS A 280 -4.35 0.08 -20.08
CA HIS A 280 -3.94 1.19 -20.92
C HIS A 280 -4.81 2.46 -20.74
N GLU A 281 -6.08 2.31 -20.33
CA GLU A 281 -6.93 3.46 -20.01
C GLU A 281 -6.49 4.13 -18.71
N LEU A 282 -6.14 3.35 -17.68
CA LEU A 282 -5.63 3.88 -16.42
C LEU A 282 -4.27 4.55 -16.59
N VAL A 283 -3.37 3.91 -17.33
CA VAL A 283 -2.02 4.45 -17.61
C VAL A 283 -2.11 5.75 -18.40
N ARG A 284 -2.95 5.82 -19.45
CA ARG A 284 -3.20 7.05 -20.22
C ARG A 284 -3.82 8.15 -19.37
N HIS A 285 -4.80 7.80 -18.53
CA HIS A 285 -5.44 8.75 -17.63
C HIS A 285 -4.42 9.35 -16.64
N TYR A 286 -3.57 8.51 -16.07
CA TYR A 286 -2.48 8.96 -15.20
C TYR A 286 -1.50 9.86 -15.95
N ALA A 287 -1.06 9.48 -17.14
CA ALA A 287 -0.13 10.29 -17.94
C ALA A 287 -0.69 11.69 -18.21
N ALA A 288 -1.97 11.78 -18.60
CA ALA A 288 -2.65 13.06 -18.82
C ALA A 288 -2.69 13.92 -17.56
N LEU A 289 -2.99 13.35 -16.39
CA LEU A 289 -3.02 14.05 -15.10
C LEU A 289 -1.63 14.52 -14.64
N ARG A 290 -0.58 13.85 -15.10
CA ARG A 290 0.82 14.20 -14.84
C ARG A 290 1.43 15.12 -15.91
N GLY A 291 0.69 15.46 -16.97
CA GLY A 291 1.21 16.23 -18.10
C GLY A 291 2.32 15.52 -18.87
N LEU A 292 2.24 14.18 -18.98
CA LEU A 292 3.20 13.34 -19.68
C LEU A 292 2.63 12.94 -21.05
N ASP A 293 3.45 12.96 -22.11
CA ASP A 293 3.07 12.49 -23.44
C ASP A 293 2.92 10.95 -23.51
N GLY A 294 3.48 10.22 -22.55
CA GLY A 294 3.41 8.77 -22.43
C GLY A 294 4.16 8.29 -21.21
N ILE A 295 4.09 6.99 -20.95
CA ILE A 295 4.80 6.32 -19.85
C ILE A 295 5.92 5.47 -20.45
N PRO A 296 7.18 5.90 -20.36
CA PRO A 296 8.31 5.10 -20.84
C PRO A 296 8.57 3.91 -19.91
N ASP A 297 9.21 2.87 -20.46
CA ASP A 297 9.68 1.70 -19.71
C ASP A 297 8.60 1.02 -18.88
N TRP A 298 7.34 1.04 -19.35
CA TRP A 298 6.19 0.53 -18.60
C TRP A 298 6.37 -0.92 -18.15
N ASP A 299 6.73 -1.79 -19.08
CA ASP A 299 6.94 -3.21 -18.80
C ASP A 299 8.03 -3.44 -17.74
N TYR A 300 9.07 -2.59 -17.75
CA TYR A 300 10.11 -2.64 -16.73
C TYR A 300 9.53 -2.44 -15.32
N PHE A 301 8.70 -1.41 -15.13
CA PHE A 301 8.11 -1.10 -13.82
C PHE A 301 7.08 -2.15 -13.39
N VAL A 302 6.35 -2.76 -14.32
CA VAL A 302 5.45 -3.88 -14.01
C VAL A 302 6.25 -5.10 -13.56
N ILE A 303 7.29 -5.50 -14.30
CA ILE A 303 8.19 -6.60 -13.94
C ILE A 303 8.85 -6.34 -12.57
N PHE A 304 9.33 -5.11 -12.34
CA PHE A 304 9.87 -4.71 -11.05
C PHE A 304 8.85 -4.85 -9.90
N SER A 305 7.58 -4.51 -10.13
CA SER A 305 6.52 -4.65 -9.13
C SER A 305 6.21 -6.11 -8.82
N ILE A 306 6.18 -6.97 -9.83
CA ILE A 306 6.00 -8.42 -9.66
C ILE A 306 7.19 -9.04 -8.92
N PHE A 307 8.43 -8.68 -9.28
CA PHE A 307 9.65 -9.08 -8.58
C PHE A 307 9.59 -8.73 -7.09
N ARG A 308 9.24 -7.48 -6.78
CA ARG A 308 9.10 -7.02 -5.40
C ARG A 308 8.08 -7.85 -4.63
N LEU A 309 6.91 -8.11 -5.20
CA LEU A 309 5.87 -8.93 -4.58
C LEU A 309 6.35 -10.36 -4.37
N ALA A 310 7.05 -10.95 -5.35
CA ALA A 310 7.64 -12.29 -5.25
C ALA A 310 8.63 -12.35 -4.07
N ALA A 311 9.53 -11.38 -3.94
CA ALA A 311 10.50 -11.32 -2.84
C ALA A 311 9.83 -11.19 -1.46
N ILE A 312 8.72 -10.45 -1.36
CA ILE A 312 7.93 -10.35 -0.12
C ILE A 312 7.33 -11.71 0.25
N LEU A 313 6.77 -12.44 -0.72
CA LEU A 313 6.09 -13.72 -0.48
C LEU A 313 7.05 -14.82 -0.03
N VAL A 314 8.28 -14.85 -0.54
CA VAL A 314 9.32 -15.78 -0.04
C VAL A 314 9.57 -15.53 1.45
N GLY A 315 9.66 -14.28 1.89
CA GLY A 315 9.80 -13.93 3.30
C GLY A 315 8.58 -14.34 4.14
N VAL A 316 7.37 -14.25 3.58
CA VAL A 316 6.14 -14.75 4.24
C VAL A 316 6.21 -16.26 4.41
N TYR A 317 6.60 -16.98 3.36
CA TYR A 317 6.75 -18.42 3.40
C TYR A 317 7.81 -18.89 4.41
N ARG A 318 8.98 -18.24 4.43
CA ARG A 318 10.03 -18.54 5.42
C ARG A 318 9.51 -18.41 6.85
N ARG A 319 8.82 -17.31 7.18
CA ARG A 319 8.22 -17.12 8.51
C ARG A 319 7.18 -18.20 8.84
N ALA A 320 6.46 -18.71 7.83
CA ALA A 320 5.51 -19.82 8.03
C ALA A 320 6.22 -21.12 8.39
N LEU A 321 7.37 -21.41 7.75
CA LEU A 321 8.18 -22.57 8.06
C LEU A 321 8.81 -22.47 9.47
N ASP A 322 9.21 -21.27 9.87
CA ASP A 322 9.80 -20.99 11.19
C ASP A 322 8.74 -20.94 12.32
N GLY A 323 7.45 -21.19 12.00
CA GLY A 323 6.35 -21.17 12.97
C GLY A 323 5.88 -19.77 13.41
N ASN A 324 6.38 -18.72 12.75
CA ASN A 324 6.15 -17.31 13.08
C ASN A 324 5.14 -16.61 12.15
N ALA A 325 4.32 -17.36 11.40
CA ALA A 325 3.33 -16.78 10.50
C ALA A 325 2.02 -16.48 11.23
N ALA A 326 1.50 -15.27 11.02
CA ALA A 326 0.22 -14.83 11.54
C ALA A 326 -0.99 -15.44 10.78
N ASP A 327 -0.79 -15.95 9.55
CA ASP A 327 -1.84 -16.52 8.68
C ASP A 327 -1.53 -17.99 8.37
N ALA A 328 -2.52 -18.88 8.59
CA ALA A 328 -2.41 -20.31 8.23
C ALA A 328 -2.12 -20.55 6.73
N ARG A 329 -2.50 -19.58 5.86
CA ARG A 329 -2.26 -19.63 4.41
C ARG A 329 -0.86 -19.18 3.99
N ALA A 330 -0.01 -18.78 4.93
CA ALA A 330 1.35 -18.36 4.60
C ALA A 330 2.16 -19.44 3.89
N LYS A 331 1.77 -20.72 4.01
CA LYS A 331 2.37 -21.84 3.26
C LYS A 331 2.06 -21.80 1.76
N GLU A 332 0.92 -21.22 1.35
CA GLU A 332 0.55 -21.02 -0.06
C GLU A 332 1.45 -19.97 -0.74
N ALA A 333 2.14 -19.15 0.03
CA ALA A 333 2.95 -18.05 -0.47
C ALA A 333 4.10 -18.52 -1.38
N ASN A 334 4.61 -19.74 -1.20
CA ASN A 334 5.65 -20.31 -2.06
C ASN A 334 5.15 -20.63 -3.47
N ASP A 335 3.93 -21.13 -3.59
CA ASP A 335 3.36 -21.45 -4.91
C ASP A 335 3.07 -20.15 -5.68
N ILE A 336 2.56 -19.14 -4.98
CA ILE A 336 2.34 -17.82 -5.56
C ILE A 336 3.68 -17.19 -5.97
N PHE A 337 4.72 -17.27 -5.13
CA PHE A 337 6.07 -16.81 -5.48
C PHE A 337 6.58 -17.44 -6.79
N ARG A 338 6.46 -18.75 -6.94
CA ARG A 338 6.90 -19.45 -8.16
C ARG A 338 6.11 -18.98 -9.39
N GLN A 339 4.79 -18.79 -9.27
CA GLN A 339 3.96 -18.26 -10.34
C GLN A 339 4.38 -16.84 -10.74
N LEU A 340 4.65 -15.96 -9.76
CA LEU A 340 5.08 -14.59 -10.02
C LEU A 340 6.45 -14.54 -10.70
N SER A 341 7.40 -15.34 -10.26
CA SER A 341 8.73 -15.43 -10.87
C SER A 341 8.65 -15.87 -12.33
N ALA A 342 7.86 -16.92 -12.61
CA ALA A 342 7.63 -17.41 -13.96
C ALA A 342 6.91 -16.35 -14.83
N GLN A 343 5.92 -15.66 -14.31
CA GLN A 343 5.21 -14.58 -15.01
C GLN A 343 6.16 -13.43 -15.37
N ALA A 344 6.96 -12.96 -14.43
CA ALA A 344 7.94 -11.89 -14.68
C ALA A 344 8.94 -12.31 -15.78
N ARG A 345 9.44 -13.56 -15.75
CA ARG A 345 10.32 -14.09 -16.80
C ARG A 345 9.64 -14.15 -18.16
N MET A 346 8.39 -14.58 -18.23
CA MET A 346 7.65 -14.58 -19.51
C MET A 346 7.51 -13.18 -20.08
N MET A 347 7.25 -12.16 -19.24
CA MET A 347 7.19 -10.76 -19.66
C MET A 347 8.54 -10.28 -20.21
N ILE A 348 9.66 -10.60 -19.56
CA ILE A 348 11.00 -10.28 -20.06
C ILE A 348 11.22 -10.86 -21.47
N GLN A 349 10.81 -12.09 -21.71
CA GLN A 349 10.93 -12.74 -23.02
C GLN A 349 10.03 -12.08 -24.09
N ALA A 350 8.89 -11.53 -23.69
CA ALA A 350 8.02 -10.79 -24.60
C ALA A 350 8.60 -9.43 -24.98
N VAL A 351 9.16 -8.69 -24.03
CA VAL A 351 9.86 -7.40 -24.27
C VAL A 351 11.01 -7.60 -25.26
N GLY A 352 11.81 -8.66 -25.09
CA GLY A 352 12.95 -8.95 -25.98
C GLY A 352 12.56 -9.36 -27.42
N LYS A 353 11.29 -9.71 -27.65
CA LYS A 353 10.78 -10.08 -29.00
C LYS A 353 10.10 -8.92 -29.72
N SER A 354 9.77 -7.84 -29.04
CA SER A 354 9.25 -6.62 -29.68
C SER A 354 10.38 -5.96 -30.49
N PRO A 355 10.19 -5.63 -31.79
CA PRO A 355 11.23 -4.97 -32.57
C PRO A 355 11.64 -3.66 -31.90
N VAL A 356 12.93 -3.49 -31.72
CA VAL A 356 13.56 -2.28 -31.18
C VAL A 356 13.08 -1.09 -32.04
N GLY A 357 12.20 -0.23 -31.49
CA GLY A 357 11.66 0.93 -32.16
C GLY A 357 10.14 1.07 -32.19
N GLY A 358 9.39 0.07 -31.72
CA GLY A 358 7.96 0.21 -31.50
C GLY A 358 7.70 0.72 -30.09
N VAL A 359 7.46 2.02 -29.94
CA VAL A 359 6.66 2.52 -28.82
C VAL A 359 5.37 1.73 -28.87
N SER A 360 5.18 0.78 -27.94
CA SER A 360 3.86 0.20 -27.72
C SER A 360 3.00 1.39 -27.31
N ALA A 361 2.24 1.92 -28.28
CA ALA A 361 1.26 2.98 -28.04
C ALA A 361 0.16 2.35 -27.20
N VAL A 362 0.30 2.43 -25.88
CA VAL A 362 -0.74 2.13 -24.91
C VAL A 362 -1.51 3.40 -24.64
#